data_47c9a6ee68791189384cd4c21fcaa516
#
_entry.id   47c9a6ee68791189384cd4c21fcaa516
#
_cell.length_a   1.000
_cell.length_b   1.000
_cell.length_c   1.000
_cell.angle_alpha   90.00
_cell.angle_beta   90.00
_cell.angle_gamma   90.00
#
_symmetry.space_group_name_H-M   'P 1'
#
loop_
_entity.id
_entity.type
_entity.pdbx_description
1 polymer ?
#
loop_
_entity_poly.entity_id
_entity_poly.type
_entity_poly.pdbx_seq_one_letter_code
_entity_poly.pdbx_strand_id
1 'polypeptide(L)'
;MERTNNHSDILYHYTGKGGLEALLEILKNGFKFGYCEEFLPRNRFVAFPMLCFCDIPIELSKEHRGKYGEFGIGVSKKYMVEHFKDWFGPVNYVISNSAIEAAFTVRDLIEEKKQHANDIIENRGIKNGKYVSLNGEDGMDYITDINDSIAYHMKAIASIALMKPYSSDEGVINYDECEWRMFIPENGKYRETKEKCKWFWDKDEFKGTKEEKGDILPNGNKKLFFNAFQLNLPFEAIEKIVVPDDENKRIFCQRVITSDFIMGREVTEEDKLQMCSKLVVA
;
A
#
# COMPACT_ATOMS: atom_id res chain seq x y z
N MET A 1 -27.10 -25.98 -2.52
CA MET A 1 -25.97 -25.32 -3.20
C MET A 1 -25.13 -24.71 -2.09
N GLU A 2 -24.04 -25.36 -1.71
CA GLU A 2 -23.07 -24.75 -0.81
C GLU A 2 -22.50 -23.52 -1.54
N ARG A 3 -22.63 -22.36 -0.94
CA ARG A 3 -21.91 -21.17 -1.40
C ARG A 3 -20.43 -21.47 -1.21
N THR A 4 -19.70 -21.74 -2.28
CA THR A 4 -18.25 -21.71 -2.26
C THR A 4 -17.86 -20.30 -1.85
N ASN A 5 -17.30 -20.19 -0.65
CA ASN A 5 -16.82 -18.91 -0.14
C ASN A 5 -15.57 -18.55 -0.95
N ASN A 6 -15.70 -17.64 -1.90
CA ASN A 6 -14.58 -17.21 -2.74
C ASN A 6 -13.59 -16.29 -2.00
N HIS A 7 -13.82 -16.05 -0.72
CA HIS A 7 -12.97 -15.23 0.14
C HIS A 7 -12.21 -16.10 1.13
N SER A 8 -10.97 -15.73 1.39
CA SER A 8 -10.07 -16.38 2.35
C SER A 8 -10.04 -15.60 3.66
N ASP A 9 -9.76 -16.31 4.77
CA ASP A 9 -9.37 -15.67 6.04
C ASP A 9 -7.90 -15.23 6.01
N ILE A 10 -7.19 -15.59 4.95
CA ILE A 10 -5.78 -15.29 4.71
C ILE A 10 -5.66 -14.41 3.47
N LEU A 11 -4.90 -13.34 3.58
CA LEU A 11 -4.54 -12.47 2.46
C LEU A 11 -3.14 -12.80 1.98
N TYR A 12 -2.95 -12.97 0.68
CA TYR A 12 -1.67 -13.38 0.10
C TYR A 12 -0.96 -12.21 -0.59
N HIS A 13 0.30 -11.99 -0.22
CA HIS A 13 1.22 -11.12 -0.95
C HIS A 13 2.19 -11.98 -1.76
N TYR A 14 2.13 -11.89 -3.08
CA TYR A 14 3.01 -12.63 -3.98
C TYR A 14 4.24 -11.79 -4.39
N THR A 15 5.41 -12.42 -4.48
CA THR A 15 6.70 -11.72 -4.64
C THR A 15 7.05 -11.37 -6.09
N GLY A 16 6.14 -11.66 -7.03
CA GLY A 16 6.36 -11.40 -8.45
C GLY A 16 7.59 -12.15 -8.99
N LYS A 17 8.32 -11.49 -9.86
CA LYS A 17 9.53 -12.05 -10.49
C LYS A 17 10.73 -12.17 -9.54
N GLY A 18 10.62 -11.66 -8.32
CA GLY A 18 11.68 -11.76 -7.30
C GLY A 18 11.83 -13.16 -6.72
N GLY A 19 10.81 -14.01 -6.86
CA GLY A 19 10.85 -15.43 -6.47
C GLY A 19 11.22 -15.65 -5.01
N LEU A 20 11.99 -16.70 -4.76
CA LEU A 20 12.43 -17.11 -3.43
C LEU A 20 13.27 -16.03 -2.72
N GLU A 21 14.16 -15.36 -3.43
CA GLU A 21 15.02 -14.34 -2.81
C GLU A 21 14.20 -13.15 -2.31
N ALA A 22 13.18 -12.71 -3.04
CA ALA A 22 12.28 -11.66 -2.56
C ALA A 22 11.44 -12.12 -1.36
N LEU A 23 11.00 -13.37 -1.35
CA LEU A 23 10.31 -13.97 -0.21
C LEU A 23 11.18 -13.96 1.05
N LEU A 24 12.44 -14.40 0.93
CA LEU A 24 13.40 -14.41 2.03
C LEU A 24 13.76 -13.00 2.51
N GLU A 25 13.89 -12.04 1.59
CA GLU A 25 14.13 -10.64 1.94
C GLU A 25 12.96 -10.04 2.73
N ILE A 26 11.72 -10.32 2.34
CA ILE A 26 10.54 -9.88 3.10
C ILE A 26 10.52 -10.54 4.48
N LEU A 27 10.80 -11.83 4.56
CA LEU A 27 10.85 -12.52 5.84
C LEU A 27 11.95 -11.99 6.75
N LYS A 28 13.08 -11.60 6.21
CA LYS A 28 14.19 -11.05 7.00
C LYS A 28 13.90 -9.63 7.48
N ASN A 29 13.47 -8.75 6.59
CA ASN A 29 13.48 -7.31 6.81
C ASN A 29 12.07 -6.69 6.86
N GLY A 30 10.98 -7.46 6.61
CA GLY A 30 9.64 -6.96 6.47
C GLY A 30 9.26 -6.55 5.04
N PHE A 31 8.00 -6.18 4.86
CA PHE A 31 7.47 -5.76 3.56
C PHE A 31 7.89 -4.32 3.24
N LYS A 32 8.46 -4.11 2.07
CA LYS A 32 8.77 -2.78 1.52
C LYS A 32 7.61 -2.23 0.71
N PHE A 33 7.25 -0.97 0.92
CA PHE A 33 6.22 -0.29 0.15
C PHE A 33 6.77 0.18 -1.19
N GLY A 34 6.35 -0.48 -2.27
CA GLY A 34 6.69 -0.08 -3.62
C GLY A 34 5.73 0.98 -4.14
N TYR A 35 6.25 1.98 -4.86
CA TYR A 35 5.41 2.89 -5.61
C TYR A 35 4.73 2.16 -6.75
N CYS A 36 3.41 2.18 -6.76
CA CYS A 36 2.57 1.62 -7.81
C CYS A 36 1.94 2.75 -8.62
N GLU A 37 1.98 2.59 -9.94
CA GLU A 37 1.40 3.53 -10.90
C GLU A 37 -0.06 3.13 -11.15
N GLU A 38 -0.98 4.04 -10.90
CA GLU A 38 -2.40 3.87 -11.20
C GLU A 38 -2.81 4.84 -12.31
N PHE A 39 -3.31 4.27 -13.40
CA PHE A 39 -3.90 5.00 -14.52
C PHE A 39 -5.41 4.95 -14.38
N LEU A 40 -6.00 6.12 -14.19
CA LEU A 40 -7.40 6.29 -13.91
C LEU A 40 -8.08 7.01 -15.08
N PRO A 41 -9.41 6.90 -15.23
CA PRO A 41 -10.14 7.55 -16.31
C PRO A 41 -9.79 9.04 -16.50
N ARG A 42 -9.95 9.53 -17.73
CA ARG A 42 -9.65 10.91 -18.14
C ARG A 42 -8.18 11.30 -17.94
N ASN A 43 -7.26 10.34 -18.18
CA ASN A 43 -5.82 10.55 -18.06
C ASN A 43 -5.35 10.98 -16.67
N ARG A 44 -6.13 10.71 -15.64
CA ARG A 44 -5.68 10.90 -14.26
C ARG A 44 -4.58 9.90 -13.93
N PHE A 45 -3.56 10.37 -13.27
CA PHE A 45 -2.41 9.59 -12.84
C PHE A 45 -2.18 9.79 -11.36
N VAL A 46 -1.82 8.72 -10.68
CA VAL A 46 -1.26 8.78 -9.33
C VAL A 46 -0.25 7.65 -9.15
N ALA A 47 0.89 7.95 -8.54
CA ALA A 47 1.80 6.93 -8.06
C ALA A 47 2.02 7.11 -6.56
N PHE A 48 1.78 6.06 -5.79
CA PHE A 48 1.88 6.09 -4.33
C PHE A 48 2.42 4.76 -3.78
N PRO A 49 3.07 4.79 -2.60
CA PRO A 49 3.61 3.58 -2.01
C PRO A 49 2.51 2.74 -1.41
N MET A 50 2.45 1.48 -1.83
CA MET A 50 1.48 0.52 -1.34
C MET A 50 2.03 -0.90 -1.25
N LEU A 51 1.33 -1.73 -0.49
CA LEU A 51 1.41 -3.18 -0.51
C LEU A 51 0.06 -3.73 -0.96
N CYS A 52 0.09 -4.61 -1.95
CA CYS A 52 -1.10 -5.27 -2.47
C CYS A 52 -1.16 -6.70 -1.95
N PHE A 53 -2.35 -7.11 -1.57
CA PHE A 53 -2.66 -8.47 -1.15
C PHE A 53 -3.84 -8.98 -1.99
N CYS A 54 -3.93 -10.30 -2.10
CA CYS A 54 -5.00 -10.99 -2.82
C CYS A 54 -5.88 -11.75 -1.82
N ASP A 55 -7.20 -11.59 -1.94
CA ASP A 55 -8.21 -12.32 -1.14
C ASP A 55 -8.79 -13.50 -1.92
N ILE A 56 -7.93 -14.32 -2.50
CA ILE A 56 -8.30 -15.53 -3.23
C ILE A 56 -7.73 -16.73 -2.47
N PRO A 57 -8.56 -17.73 -2.13
CA PRO A 57 -8.07 -18.98 -1.55
C PRO A 57 -6.96 -19.59 -2.39
N ILE A 58 -5.95 -20.18 -1.74
CA ILE A 58 -4.75 -20.66 -2.44
C ILE A 58 -5.10 -21.69 -3.52
N GLU A 59 -6.10 -22.51 -3.29
CA GLU A 59 -6.58 -23.56 -4.21
C GLU A 59 -7.16 -22.96 -5.50
N LEU A 60 -7.65 -21.71 -5.45
CA LEU A 60 -8.23 -20.98 -6.57
C LEU A 60 -7.26 -19.96 -7.19
N SER A 61 -6.06 -19.78 -6.61
CA SER A 61 -5.15 -18.70 -6.96
C SER A 61 -4.20 -18.99 -8.14
N LYS A 62 -4.38 -20.10 -8.87
CA LYS A 62 -3.45 -20.52 -9.92
C LYS A 62 -3.21 -19.45 -11.00
N GLU A 63 -4.28 -18.84 -11.52
CA GLU A 63 -4.15 -17.77 -12.52
C GLU A 63 -3.50 -16.53 -11.93
N HIS A 64 -3.89 -16.17 -10.71
CA HIS A 64 -3.31 -15.03 -9.99
C HIS A 64 -1.81 -15.24 -9.75
N ARG A 65 -1.40 -16.44 -9.32
CA ARG A 65 0.02 -16.79 -9.14
C ARG A 65 0.79 -16.77 -10.45
N GLY A 66 0.20 -17.22 -11.55
CA GLY A 66 0.79 -17.10 -12.88
C GLY A 66 1.12 -15.66 -13.28
N LYS A 67 0.30 -14.69 -12.82
CA LYS A 67 0.49 -13.25 -13.08
C LYS A 67 1.48 -12.60 -12.09
N TYR A 68 1.35 -12.91 -10.80
CA TYR A 68 2.03 -12.21 -9.70
C TYR A 68 3.16 -13.00 -9.03
N GLY A 69 3.47 -14.20 -9.51
CA GLY A 69 4.56 -15.05 -9.01
C GLY A 69 4.07 -16.16 -8.09
N GLU A 70 4.86 -17.21 -8.01
CA GLU A 70 4.53 -18.46 -7.33
C GLU A 70 4.94 -18.50 -5.85
N PHE A 71 5.71 -17.51 -5.42
CA PHE A 71 6.13 -17.37 -4.03
C PHE A 71 5.33 -16.30 -3.33
N GLY A 72 4.87 -16.56 -2.11
CA GLY A 72 4.04 -15.62 -1.40
C GLY A 72 4.02 -15.79 0.11
N ILE A 73 3.52 -14.77 0.79
CA ILE A 73 3.26 -14.78 2.24
C ILE A 73 1.77 -14.57 2.45
N GLY A 74 1.15 -15.51 3.14
CA GLY A 74 -0.23 -15.41 3.62
C GLY A 74 -0.27 -14.81 5.02
N VAL A 75 -1.03 -13.74 5.18
CA VAL A 75 -1.20 -13.02 6.44
C VAL A 75 -2.65 -13.09 6.93
N SER A 76 -2.86 -13.11 8.23
CA SER A 76 -4.19 -13.12 8.83
C SER A 76 -4.98 -11.87 8.45
N LYS A 77 -6.09 -12.03 7.70
CA LYS A 77 -6.99 -10.94 7.34
C LYS A 77 -7.52 -10.23 8.57
N LYS A 78 -7.91 -11.00 9.59
CA LYS A 78 -8.40 -10.48 10.86
C LYS A 78 -7.36 -9.57 11.52
N TYR A 79 -6.11 -10.04 11.63
CA TYR A 79 -5.03 -9.26 12.21
C TYR A 79 -4.81 -7.95 11.46
N MET A 80 -4.75 -8.01 10.12
CA MET A 80 -4.54 -6.84 9.27
C MET A 80 -5.65 -5.78 9.45
N VAL A 81 -6.92 -6.21 9.48
CA VAL A 81 -8.06 -5.32 9.68
C VAL A 81 -8.05 -4.70 11.08
N GLU A 82 -7.78 -5.48 12.13
CA GLU A 82 -7.80 -4.99 13.50
C GLU A 82 -6.70 -3.95 13.78
N HIS A 83 -5.52 -4.10 13.17
CA HIS A 83 -4.36 -3.25 13.46
C HIS A 83 -4.13 -2.12 12.47
N PHE A 84 -4.63 -2.24 11.23
CA PHE A 84 -4.29 -1.30 10.14
C PHE A 84 -5.51 -0.70 9.42
N LYS A 85 -6.71 -0.79 9.98
CA LYS A 85 -7.97 -0.35 9.35
C LYS A 85 -7.97 1.06 8.76
N ASP A 86 -7.13 1.96 9.27
CA ASP A 86 -7.07 3.34 8.79
C ASP A 86 -6.33 3.49 7.45
N TRP A 87 -5.48 2.49 7.10
CA TRP A 87 -4.58 2.51 5.94
C TRP A 87 -4.66 1.25 5.09
N PHE A 88 -5.59 0.36 5.43
CA PHE A 88 -5.72 -0.95 4.84
C PHE A 88 -7.18 -1.27 4.58
N GLY A 89 -7.48 -1.79 3.39
CA GLY A 89 -8.84 -2.19 3.04
C GLY A 89 -8.94 -2.84 1.67
N PRO A 90 -10.13 -3.41 1.37
CA PRO A 90 -10.40 -3.95 0.04
C PRO A 90 -10.48 -2.83 -0.99
N VAL A 91 -10.07 -3.14 -2.21
CA VAL A 91 -10.22 -2.23 -3.34
C VAL A 91 -11.69 -2.13 -3.75
N ASN A 92 -12.16 -0.90 -3.90
CA ASN A 92 -13.48 -0.57 -4.44
C ASN A 92 -13.40 -0.52 -5.96
N TYR A 93 -13.86 -1.57 -6.63
CA TYR A 93 -13.91 -1.61 -8.08
C TYR A 93 -15.10 -0.80 -8.59
N VAL A 94 -14.82 0.24 -9.36
CA VAL A 94 -15.82 1.18 -9.83
C VAL A 94 -16.00 1.10 -11.35
N ILE A 95 -17.25 1.02 -11.79
CA ILE A 95 -17.62 1.07 -13.21
C ILE A 95 -17.78 2.52 -13.65
N SER A 96 -18.28 3.37 -12.76
CA SER A 96 -18.57 4.77 -13.07
C SER A 96 -17.32 5.64 -12.98
N ASN A 97 -16.90 6.20 -14.10
CA ASN A 97 -15.86 7.22 -14.12
C ASN A 97 -16.20 8.44 -13.26
N SER A 98 -17.50 8.75 -13.09
CA SER A 98 -17.94 9.86 -12.24
C SER A 98 -17.60 9.69 -10.77
N ALA A 99 -17.56 8.45 -10.25
CA ALA A 99 -17.17 8.20 -8.86
C ALA A 99 -15.68 8.50 -8.64
N ILE A 100 -14.83 8.10 -9.59
CA ILE A 100 -13.40 8.42 -9.56
C ILE A 100 -13.19 9.93 -9.70
N GLU A 101 -13.86 10.57 -10.66
CA GLU A 101 -13.77 12.02 -10.85
C GLU A 101 -14.25 12.80 -9.63
N ALA A 102 -15.28 12.34 -8.93
CA ALA A 102 -15.75 12.99 -7.70
C ALA A 102 -14.66 12.97 -6.62
N ALA A 103 -13.95 11.84 -6.43
CA ALA A 103 -12.86 11.76 -5.47
C ALA A 103 -11.72 12.72 -5.81
N PHE A 104 -11.31 12.80 -7.09
CA PHE A 104 -10.30 13.75 -7.55
C PHE A 104 -10.76 15.20 -7.43
N THR A 105 -12.02 15.50 -7.77
CA THR A 105 -12.57 16.86 -7.62
C THR A 105 -12.54 17.32 -6.17
N VAL A 106 -12.91 16.45 -5.22
CA VAL A 106 -12.83 16.76 -3.79
C VAL A 106 -11.37 17.03 -3.39
N ARG A 107 -10.43 16.20 -3.82
CA ARG A 107 -9.01 16.39 -3.58
C ARG A 107 -8.50 17.73 -4.13
N ASP A 108 -8.83 18.06 -5.38
CA ASP A 108 -8.38 19.28 -6.05
C ASP A 108 -8.94 20.54 -5.37
N LEU A 109 -10.24 20.53 -5.00
CA LEU A 109 -10.86 21.63 -4.25
C LEU A 109 -10.23 21.86 -2.88
N ILE A 110 -9.85 20.79 -2.19
CA ILE A 110 -9.18 20.92 -0.89
C ILE A 110 -7.76 21.48 -1.05
N GLU A 111 -7.04 21.05 -2.09
CA GLU A 111 -5.70 21.55 -2.35
C GLU A 111 -5.73 23.05 -2.71
N GLU A 112 -6.71 23.48 -3.50
CA GLU A 112 -6.94 24.89 -3.82
C GLU A 112 -7.22 25.72 -2.56
N LYS A 113 -8.07 25.20 -1.66
CA LYS A 113 -8.32 25.84 -0.35
C LYS A 113 -7.07 25.94 0.51
N LYS A 114 -6.25 24.89 0.54
CA LYS A 114 -4.98 24.90 1.29
C LYS A 114 -4.02 25.95 0.76
N GLN A 115 -3.87 26.03 -0.57
CA GLN A 115 -3.03 27.05 -1.20
C GLN A 115 -3.53 28.46 -0.87
N HIS A 116 -4.83 28.71 -1.00
CA HIS A 116 -5.41 30.00 -0.63
C HIS A 116 -5.20 30.35 0.85
N ALA A 117 -5.32 29.39 1.74
CA ALA A 117 -5.05 29.58 3.17
C ALA A 117 -3.57 29.90 3.43
N ASN A 118 -2.63 29.21 2.77
CA ASN A 118 -1.20 29.48 2.87
C ASN A 118 -0.86 30.88 2.34
N ASP A 119 -1.42 31.29 1.20
CA ASP A 119 -1.25 32.64 0.64
C ASP A 119 -1.72 33.72 1.61
N ILE A 120 -2.82 33.48 2.31
CA ILE A 120 -3.31 34.38 3.35
C ILE A 120 -2.35 34.45 4.54
N ILE A 121 -1.81 33.32 4.99
CA ILE A 121 -0.86 33.26 6.09
C ILE A 121 0.44 33.97 5.74
N GLU A 122 1.00 33.72 4.56
CA GLU A 122 2.25 34.32 4.11
C GLU A 122 2.13 35.82 3.89
N ASN A 123 1.02 36.29 3.31
CA ASN A 123 0.82 37.70 2.99
C ASN A 123 0.34 38.56 4.17
N ARG A 124 -0.21 37.98 5.23
CA ARG A 124 -0.84 38.76 6.33
C ARG A 124 -0.15 38.58 7.67
N GLY A 125 0.67 37.56 7.81
CA GLY A 125 1.44 37.28 9.02
C GLY A 125 0.60 36.83 10.22
N ILE A 126 1.31 36.36 11.24
CA ILE A 126 0.73 36.00 12.55
C ILE A 126 1.07 37.13 13.53
N LYS A 127 0.07 37.86 14.03
CA LYS A 127 0.24 38.80 15.12
C LYS A 127 -0.25 38.16 16.43
N ASN A 128 0.66 38.06 17.42
CA ASN A 128 0.36 37.52 18.77
C ASN A 128 -0.20 36.08 18.78
N GLY A 129 0.27 35.23 17.86
CA GLY A 129 -0.22 33.85 17.74
C GLY A 129 -1.63 33.71 17.12
N LYS A 130 -2.21 34.79 16.62
CA LYS A 130 -3.49 34.81 15.93
C LYS A 130 -3.33 35.30 14.47
N TYR A 131 -4.05 34.70 13.55
CA TYR A 131 -4.13 35.17 12.19
C TYR A 131 -4.85 36.52 12.14
N VAL A 132 -4.33 37.46 11.38
CA VAL A 132 -4.96 38.77 11.17
C VAL A 132 -5.95 38.66 10.02
N SER A 133 -7.26 38.65 10.31
CA SER A 133 -8.31 38.74 9.29
C SER A 133 -8.41 40.17 8.70
N LEU A 134 -8.66 40.27 7.40
CA LEU A 134 -8.92 41.58 6.73
C LEU A 134 -10.23 42.20 7.14
N ASN A 135 -11.19 41.41 7.62
CA ASN A 135 -12.56 41.83 7.88
C ASN A 135 -12.91 41.89 9.37
N GLY A 136 -11.92 41.76 10.27
CA GLY A 136 -12.18 41.79 11.71
C GLY A 136 -12.91 40.58 12.27
N GLU A 137 -13.11 39.55 11.48
CA GLU A 137 -13.67 38.27 11.92
C GLU A 137 -12.60 37.44 12.65
N ASP A 138 -13.00 36.74 13.69
CA ASP A 138 -12.09 36.02 14.56
C ASP A 138 -11.30 34.95 13.79
N GLY A 139 -9.97 34.99 13.87
CA GLY A 139 -9.09 34.06 13.17
C GLY A 139 -9.21 32.58 13.59
N MET A 140 -10.13 32.27 14.51
CA MET A 140 -10.48 30.92 14.91
C MET A 140 -11.19 30.13 13.78
N ASP A 141 -12.05 30.77 13.00
CA ASP A 141 -12.79 30.09 11.93
C ASP A 141 -11.87 29.60 10.81
N TYR A 142 -10.80 30.37 10.51
CA TYR A 142 -9.80 29.96 9.53
C TYR A 142 -8.99 28.74 9.95
N ILE A 143 -8.64 28.62 11.23
CA ILE A 143 -7.89 27.47 11.74
C ILE A 143 -8.77 26.20 11.69
N THR A 144 -10.04 26.32 12.00
CA THR A 144 -11.01 25.24 11.92
C THR A 144 -11.17 24.79 10.46
N ASP A 145 -11.33 25.72 9.53
CA ASP A 145 -11.45 25.43 8.09
C ASP A 145 -10.19 24.75 7.52
N ILE A 146 -8.99 25.14 7.96
CA ILE A 146 -7.75 24.49 7.52
C ILE A 146 -7.67 23.06 8.07
N ASN A 147 -7.98 22.85 9.35
CA ASN A 147 -7.95 21.52 9.97
C ASN A 147 -9.00 20.60 9.36
N ASP A 148 -10.21 21.08 9.12
CA ASP A 148 -11.25 20.34 8.43
C ASP A 148 -10.86 20.02 6.99
N SER A 149 -10.23 20.96 6.28
CA SER A 149 -9.69 20.75 4.94
C SER A 149 -8.62 19.66 4.91
N ILE A 150 -7.72 19.62 5.90
CA ILE A 150 -6.72 18.55 6.01
C ILE A 150 -7.40 17.18 6.23
N ALA A 151 -8.41 17.12 7.10
CA ALA A 151 -9.13 15.87 7.37
C ALA A 151 -9.89 15.38 6.10
N TYR A 152 -10.52 16.28 5.36
CA TYR A 152 -11.18 15.95 4.09
C TYR A 152 -10.19 15.52 3.02
N HIS A 153 -9.02 16.16 2.94
CA HIS A 153 -7.95 15.77 2.03
C HIS A 153 -7.50 14.33 2.29
N MET A 154 -7.27 13.97 3.54
CA MET A 154 -6.88 12.61 3.90
C MET A 154 -7.96 11.58 3.53
N LYS A 155 -9.24 11.91 3.70
CA LYS A 155 -10.35 11.04 3.28
C LYS A 155 -10.42 10.90 1.76
N ALA A 156 -10.21 11.97 1.00
CA ALA A 156 -10.19 11.93 -0.46
C ALA A 156 -9.01 11.07 -0.96
N ILE A 157 -7.82 11.23 -0.39
CA ILE A 157 -6.64 10.42 -0.68
C ILE A 157 -6.91 8.94 -0.39
N ALA A 158 -7.45 8.61 0.78
CA ALA A 158 -7.80 7.23 1.13
C ALA A 158 -8.80 6.63 0.14
N SER A 159 -9.80 7.42 -0.27
CA SER A 159 -10.76 6.97 -1.28
C SER A 159 -10.09 6.68 -2.62
N ILE A 160 -9.20 7.54 -3.09
CA ILE A 160 -8.44 7.34 -4.33
C ILE A 160 -7.56 6.10 -4.23
N ALA A 161 -6.86 5.90 -3.10
CA ALA A 161 -5.98 4.76 -2.88
C ALA A 161 -6.71 3.41 -2.96
N LEU A 162 -7.97 3.38 -2.50
CA LEU A 162 -8.79 2.17 -2.49
C LEU A 162 -9.74 2.06 -3.69
N MET A 163 -9.63 2.93 -4.69
CA MET A 163 -10.40 2.82 -5.93
C MET A 163 -9.57 2.20 -7.06
N LYS A 164 -10.24 1.40 -7.88
CA LYS A 164 -9.70 0.87 -9.14
C LYS A 164 -10.83 0.78 -10.17
N PRO A 165 -10.59 1.06 -11.45
CA PRO A 165 -11.57 0.76 -12.49
C PRO A 165 -11.95 -0.72 -12.46
N TYR A 166 -13.23 -1.04 -12.68
CA TYR A 166 -13.71 -2.42 -12.76
C TYR A 166 -12.95 -3.24 -13.81
N SER A 167 -12.65 -2.60 -14.95
CA SER A 167 -11.84 -3.17 -16.01
C SER A 167 -10.82 -2.16 -16.53
N SER A 168 -9.72 -2.65 -17.08
CA SER A 168 -8.76 -1.83 -17.82
C SER A 168 -9.29 -1.47 -19.21
N ASP A 169 -8.66 -0.48 -19.86
CA ASP A 169 -8.93 -0.11 -21.25
C ASP A 169 -8.64 -1.27 -22.24
N GLU A 170 -7.79 -2.22 -21.84
CA GLU A 170 -7.46 -3.43 -22.60
C GLU A 170 -8.47 -4.58 -22.37
N GLY A 171 -9.53 -4.35 -21.59
CA GLY A 171 -10.59 -5.30 -21.30
C GLY A 171 -10.28 -6.33 -20.21
N VAL A 172 -9.19 -6.17 -19.47
CA VAL A 172 -8.88 -7.01 -18.30
C VAL A 172 -9.83 -6.67 -17.17
N ILE A 173 -10.46 -7.68 -16.58
CA ILE A 173 -11.37 -7.50 -15.43
C ILE A 173 -10.54 -7.40 -14.15
N ASN A 174 -10.38 -6.19 -13.64
CA ASN A 174 -9.63 -5.95 -12.41
C ASN A 174 -10.34 -6.49 -11.16
N TYR A 175 -11.68 -6.58 -11.19
CA TYR A 175 -12.49 -7.11 -10.08
C TYR A 175 -12.08 -8.53 -9.67
N ASP A 176 -11.62 -9.36 -10.62
CA ASP A 176 -11.22 -10.74 -10.36
C ASP A 176 -9.91 -10.85 -9.55
N GLU A 177 -9.20 -9.74 -9.38
CA GLU A 177 -7.97 -9.70 -8.57
C GLU A 177 -8.26 -9.78 -7.06
N CYS A 178 -9.48 -9.49 -6.62
CA CYS A 178 -9.87 -9.45 -5.19
C CYS A 178 -8.81 -8.75 -4.34
N GLU A 179 -8.36 -7.59 -4.82
CA GLU A 179 -7.22 -6.88 -4.28
C GLU A 179 -7.56 -6.18 -2.95
N TRP A 180 -6.66 -6.28 -2.00
CA TRP A 180 -6.60 -5.47 -0.79
C TRP A 180 -5.33 -4.63 -0.81
N ARG A 181 -5.40 -3.41 -0.32
CA ARG A 181 -4.27 -2.48 -0.31
C ARG A 181 -3.98 -1.97 1.07
N MET A 182 -2.70 -1.95 1.41
CA MET A 182 -2.16 -1.11 2.46
C MET A 182 -1.38 0.02 1.81
N PHE A 183 -1.67 1.26 2.16
CA PHE A 183 -1.03 2.43 1.56
C PHE A 183 -0.47 3.37 2.64
N ILE A 184 0.52 4.16 2.25
CA ILE A 184 1.07 5.22 3.10
C ILE A 184 0.47 6.54 2.62
N PRO A 185 -0.23 7.31 3.50
CA PRO A 185 -0.87 8.56 3.12
C PRO A 185 0.13 9.62 2.68
N GLU A 186 -0.24 10.38 1.66
CA GLU A 186 0.52 11.56 1.24
C GLU A 186 0.63 12.54 2.41
N ASN A 187 1.83 13.09 2.64
CA ASN A 187 2.10 14.04 3.73
C ASN A 187 1.73 13.52 5.14
N GLY A 188 1.28 12.28 5.25
CA GLY A 188 1.06 11.61 6.52
C GLY A 188 2.38 11.32 7.20
N LYS A 189 2.42 11.44 8.54
CA LYS A 189 3.46 10.82 9.34
C LYS A 189 2.97 9.42 9.67
N TYR A 190 3.58 8.40 9.11
CA TYR A 190 3.42 7.08 9.69
C TYR A 190 4.02 7.10 11.10
N ARG A 191 3.39 6.42 12.06
CA ARG A 191 3.77 6.52 13.50
C ARG A 191 5.26 6.26 13.75
N GLU A 192 5.91 5.47 12.91
CA GLU A 192 7.28 4.99 13.07
C GLU A 192 8.29 5.64 12.12
N THR A 193 7.85 6.53 11.24
CA THR A 193 8.75 7.24 10.31
C THR A 193 8.69 8.75 10.53
N LYS A 194 9.84 9.40 10.43
CA LYS A 194 9.98 10.86 10.50
C LYS A 194 9.82 11.51 9.11
N GLU A 195 9.92 10.72 8.06
CA GLU A 195 9.81 11.21 6.69
C GLU A 195 8.35 11.27 6.25
N LYS A 196 8.03 12.30 5.47
CA LYS A 196 6.72 12.43 4.84
C LYS A 196 6.69 11.59 3.58
N CYS A 197 5.64 10.79 3.41
CA CYS A 197 5.37 10.13 2.15
C CYS A 197 4.94 11.16 1.10
N LYS A 198 5.43 11.00 -0.13
CA LYS A 198 4.99 11.76 -1.29
C LYS A 198 4.21 10.86 -2.24
N TRP A 199 3.05 11.30 -2.68
CA TRP A 199 2.36 10.76 -3.85
C TRP A 199 2.70 11.60 -5.07
N PHE A 200 2.82 10.97 -6.21
CA PHE A 200 3.08 11.66 -7.47
C PHE A 200 1.77 11.77 -8.25
N TRP A 201 1.41 12.98 -8.60
CA TRP A 201 0.21 13.29 -9.38
C TRP A 201 0.54 13.62 -10.83
N ASP A 202 1.83 13.79 -11.15
CA ASP A 202 2.38 13.97 -12.48
C ASP A 202 3.20 12.76 -12.90
N LYS A 203 2.90 12.22 -14.09
CA LYS A 203 3.53 11.01 -14.60
C LYS A 203 5.00 11.20 -14.97
N ASP A 204 5.36 12.35 -15.51
CA ASP A 204 6.72 12.61 -15.98
C ASP A 204 7.63 12.91 -14.78
N GLU A 205 7.12 13.62 -13.77
CA GLU A 205 7.80 13.78 -12.49
C GLU A 205 8.10 12.45 -11.84
N PHE A 206 7.10 11.54 -11.79
CA PHE A 206 7.28 10.21 -11.24
C PHE A 206 8.33 9.41 -11.99
N LYS A 207 8.25 9.40 -13.33
CA LYS A 207 9.21 8.68 -14.17
C LYS A 207 10.63 9.21 -13.97
N GLY A 208 10.82 10.53 -13.96
CA GLY A 208 12.11 11.14 -13.68
C GLY A 208 12.69 10.72 -12.33
N THR A 209 11.86 10.76 -11.28
CA THR A 209 12.27 10.34 -9.93
C THR A 209 12.59 8.85 -9.87
N LYS A 210 11.81 8.00 -10.54
CA LYS A 210 12.05 6.56 -10.61
C LYS A 210 13.35 6.24 -11.35
N GLU A 211 13.66 6.96 -12.42
CA GLU A 211 14.92 6.79 -13.13
C GLU A 211 16.13 7.23 -12.31
N GLU A 212 16.02 8.30 -11.55
CA GLU A 212 17.10 8.82 -10.71
C GLU A 212 17.34 7.98 -9.46
N LYS A 213 16.25 7.58 -8.75
CA LYS A 213 16.30 7.05 -7.38
C LYS A 213 15.76 5.62 -7.23
N GLY A 214 15.27 5.02 -8.32
CA GLY A 214 14.69 3.67 -8.25
C GLY A 214 15.74 2.58 -8.13
N ASP A 215 15.44 1.56 -7.33
CA ASP A 215 16.24 0.35 -7.20
C ASP A 215 16.13 -0.50 -8.47
N ILE A 216 17.26 -1.06 -8.91
CA ILE A 216 17.30 -1.97 -10.05
C ILE A 216 16.86 -3.36 -9.57
N LEU A 217 15.77 -3.86 -10.12
CA LEU A 217 15.27 -5.20 -9.84
C LEU A 217 16.08 -6.28 -10.61
N PRO A 218 15.98 -7.56 -10.23
CA PRO A 218 16.69 -8.66 -10.92
C PRO A 218 16.39 -8.76 -12.42
N ASN A 219 15.24 -8.25 -12.87
CA ASN A 219 14.85 -8.22 -14.28
C ASN A 219 15.37 -6.96 -15.03
N GLY A 220 16.19 -6.14 -14.41
CA GLY A 220 16.73 -4.89 -14.97
C GLY A 220 15.78 -3.69 -14.91
N ASN A 221 14.54 -3.85 -14.51
CA ASN A 221 13.60 -2.75 -14.37
C ASN A 221 13.89 -1.96 -13.08
N LYS A 222 13.61 -0.66 -13.11
CA LYS A 222 13.67 0.19 -11.91
C LYS A 222 12.35 0.22 -11.18
N LYS A 223 12.41 0.14 -9.85
CA LYS A 223 11.26 0.32 -8.95
C LYS A 223 11.60 1.33 -7.87
N LEU A 224 10.73 2.32 -7.70
CA LEU A 224 10.84 3.26 -6.60
C LEU A 224 10.19 2.65 -5.35
N PHE A 225 10.88 2.75 -4.21
CA PHE A 225 10.37 2.32 -2.91
C PHE A 225 10.30 3.50 -1.95
N PHE A 226 9.34 3.46 -1.02
CA PHE A 226 9.33 4.30 0.15
C PHE A 226 10.16 3.62 1.24
N ASN A 227 11.42 4.05 1.40
CA ASN A 227 12.40 3.36 2.25
C ASN A 227 12.35 3.77 3.73
N ALA A 228 11.55 4.80 4.06
CA ALA A 228 11.46 5.28 5.45
C ALA A 228 10.65 4.35 6.37
N PHE A 229 9.95 3.37 5.81
CA PHE A 229 9.13 2.44 6.55
C PHE A 229 9.07 1.06 5.90
N GLN A 230 9.12 0.03 6.74
CA GLN A 230 8.89 -1.36 6.37
C GLN A 230 7.83 -1.94 7.32
N LEU A 231 6.88 -2.70 6.78
CA LEU A 231 5.89 -3.37 7.60
C LEU A 231 6.46 -4.68 8.14
N ASN A 232 6.69 -4.71 9.44
CA ASN A 232 7.08 -5.91 10.18
C ASN A 232 5.84 -6.47 10.88
N LEU A 233 5.50 -7.71 10.57
CA LEU A 233 4.38 -8.41 11.18
C LEU A 233 4.87 -9.39 12.26
N PRO A 234 4.12 -9.59 13.34
CA PRO A 234 4.42 -10.63 14.30
C PRO A 234 4.16 -12.02 13.71
N PHE A 235 4.77 -13.07 14.29
CA PHE A 235 4.68 -14.44 13.75
C PHE A 235 3.25 -14.97 13.70
N GLU A 236 2.43 -14.61 14.65
CA GLU A 236 1.01 -14.97 14.70
C GLU A 236 0.19 -14.38 13.55
N ALA A 237 0.63 -13.27 12.97
CA ALA A 237 -0.03 -12.68 11.81
C ALA A 237 0.37 -13.36 10.49
N ILE A 238 1.46 -14.12 10.45
CA ILE A 238 1.87 -14.88 9.28
C ILE A 238 1.21 -16.26 9.35
N GLU A 239 0.34 -16.57 8.43
CA GLU A 239 -0.44 -17.80 8.41
C GLU A 239 0.15 -18.88 7.50
N LYS A 240 0.67 -18.48 6.33
CA LYS A 240 1.18 -19.37 5.30
C LYS A 240 2.40 -18.78 4.60
N ILE A 241 3.28 -19.67 4.17
CA ILE A 241 4.37 -19.37 3.23
C ILE A 241 4.15 -20.24 2.01
N VAL A 242 3.99 -19.62 0.86
CA VAL A 242 3.69 -20.30 -0.41
C VAL A 242 4.96 -20.47 -1.22
N VAL A 243 5.22 -21.69 -1.65
CA VAL A 243 6.33 -22.05 -2.54
C VAL A 243 5.81 -22.98 -3.64
N PRO A 244 6.44 -23.00 -4.84
CA PRO A 244 5.91 -23.75 -5.98
C PRO A 244 6.10 -25.27 -5.89
N ASP A 245 7.10 -25.75 -5.14
CA ASP A 245 7.46 -27.16 -5.11
C ASP A 245 8.22 -27.56 -3.83
N ASP A 246 8.44 -28.87 -3.64
CA ASP A 246 9.15 -29.42 -2.48
C ASP A 246 10.64 -29.07 -2.45
N GLU A 247 11.28 -28.83 -3.60
CA GLU A 247 12.68 -28.39 -3.64
C GLU A 247 12.81 -26.99 -3.05
N ASN A 248 11.96 -26.06 -3.47
CA ASN A 248 11.91 -24.70 -2.92
C ASN A 248 11.51 -24.70 -1.45
N LYS A 249 10.63 -25.60 -1.02
CA LYS A 249 10.30 -25.81 0.39
C LYS A 249 11.56 -26.20 1.20
N ARG A 250 12.35 -27.14 0.70
CA ARG A 250 13.60 -27.57 1.36
C ARG A 250 14.62 -26.44 1.43
N ILE A 251 14.81 -25.71 0.34
CA ILE A 251 15.75 -24.58 0.28
C ILE A 251 15.31 -23.49 1.24
N PHE A 252 14.03 -23.15 1.28
CA PHE A 252 13.46 -22.17 2.20
C PHE A 252 13.76 -22.55 3.66
N CYS A 253 13.46 -23.78 4.08
CA CYS A 253 13.74 -24.23 5.45
C CYS A 253 15.23 -24.12 5.79
N GLN A 254 16.11 -24.53 4.89
CA GLN A 254 17.56 -24.40 5.10
C GLN A 254 17.99 -22.95 5.34
N ARG A 255 17.45 -22.00 4.55
CA ARG A 255 17.74 -20.57 4.67
C ARG A 255 17.15 -19.95 5.94
N VAL A 256 15.94 -20.35 6.34
CA VAL A 256 15.29 -19.88 7.57
C VAL A 256 16.00 -20.39 8.81
N ILE A 257 16.39 -21.67 8.85
CA ILE A 257 17.12 -22.26 10.00
C ILE A 257 18.48 -21.55 10.22
N THR A 258 19.12 -21.09 9.17
CA THR A 258 20.39 -20.35 9.27
C THR A 258 20.23 -18.84 9.46
N SER A 259 18.99 -18.33 9.50
CA SER A 259 18.73 -16.90 9.71
C SER A 259 18.75 -16.54 11.19
N ASP A 260 19.34 -15.39 11.51
CA ASP A 260 19.29 -14.82 12.85
C ASP A 260 18.10 -13.88 13.05
N PHE A 261 17.44 -13.47 11.97
CA PHE A 261 16.35 -12.50 11.98
C PHE A 261 15.17 -12.96 11.12
N ILE A 262 13.95 -12.75 11.62
CA ILE A 262 12.71 -12.84 10.85
C ILE A 262 11.85 -11.62 11.17
N MET A 263 11.35 -10.94 10.14
CA MET A 263 10.57 -9.69 10.26
C MET A 263 11.29 -8.63 11.12
N GLY A 264 12.60 -8.49 10.92
CA GLY A 264 13.43 -7.51 11.62
C GLY A 264 13.68 -7.81 13.11
N ARG A 265 13.31 -9.00 13.60
CA ARG A 265 13.50 -9.43 14.99
C ARG A 265 14.45 -10.61 15.07
N GLU A 266 15.30 -10.65 16.10
CA GLU A 266 16.04 -11.85 16.47
C GLU A 266 15.09 -13.01 16.76
N VAL A 267 15.46 -14.21 16.36
CA VAL A 267 14.59 -15.39 16.41
C VAL A 267 15.25 -16.54 17.15
N THR A 268 14.41 -17.32 17.84
CA THR A 268 14.76 -18.57 18.48
C THR A 268 14.68 -19.74 17.48
N GLU A 269 15.23 -20.90 17.85
CA GLU A 269 15.07 -22.12 17.05
C GLU A 269 13.59 -22.54 16.94
N GLU A 270 12.78 -22.28 17.96
CA GLU A 270 11.35 -22.56 17.94
C GLU A 270 10.63 -21.67 16.89
N ASP A 271 10.96 -20.38 16.84
CA ASP A 271 10.41 -19.46 15.82
C ASP A 271 10.72 -19.94 14.41
N LYS A 272 11.95 -20.39 14.16
CA LYS A 272 12.39 -20.92 12.87
C LYS A 272 11.59 -22.17 12.48
N LEU A 273 11.40 -23.09 13.41
CA LEU A 273 10.61 -24.31 13.20
C LEU A 273 9.15 -23.98 12.94
N GLN A 274 8.58 -23.03 13.70
CA GLN A 274 7.23 -22.56 13.50
C GLN A 274 7.06 -21.94 12.12
N MET A 275 8.03 -21.14 11.64
CA MET A 275 7.97 -20.55 10.30
C MET A 275 8.01 -21.63 9.22
N CYS A 276 8.89 -22.63 9.35
CA CYS A 276 8.95 -23.77 8.43
C CYS A 276 7.64 -24.59 8.40
N SER A 277 6.94 -24.69 9.53
CA SER A 277 5.66 -25.41 9.61
C SER A 277 4.51 -24.74 8.83
N LYS A 278 4.63 -23.45 8.53
CA LYS A 278 3.64 -22.68 7.77
C LYS A 278 3.77 -22.85 6.24
N LEU A 279 4.77 -23.60 5.76
CA LEU A 279 5.02 -23.82 4.33
C LEU A 279 3.92 -24.65 3.67
N VAL A 280 3.45 -24.15 2.55
CA VAL A 280 2.50 -24.80 1.65
C VAL A 280 3.09 -24.85 0.25
N VAL A 281 3.05 -26.01 -0.38
CA VAL A 281 3.34 -26.20 -1.79
C VAL A 281 2.04 -26.00 -2.57
N ALA A 282 2.02 -25.13 -3.59
CA ALA A 282 0.81 -24.75 -4.30
C ALA A 282 1.01 -24.60 -5.81
#